data_a55d2e406fdc9dcfe3b253a7e9a88666
#
_entry.id   a55d2e406fdc9dcfe3b253a7e9a88666
#
_cell.length_a   1.000
_cell.length_b   1.000
_cell.length_c   1.000
_cell.angle_alpha   90.00
_cell.angle_beta   90.00
_cell.angle_gamma   90.00
#
_symmetry.space_group_name_H-M   'P 1'
#
loop_
_entity.id
_entity.type
_entity.pdbx_description
1 polymer ?
#
loop_
_entity_poly.entity_id
_entity_poly.type
_entity_poly.pdbx_seq_one_letter_code
_entity_poly.pdbx_strand_id
1 'polypeptide(L)'
;MAASISNWIARHGHALVSTVGHLGRHGLATVLTVAVMGLALALPLALNVLVRNVRDATGDFSEAVGLSVYFKPEVSEQKARQLAKTAGERAGIASATLITATQALAEFRAQSGFGAALDALPDNPLPNVLSIRPAPDAASPSQLEALRSYLLAWPEVDSVQLDRDWVLRFSAILELLRRVVLIAAVLLGAGVIAVVGNTIRLEILNRRAEIEVTKLVGGTNAFVRRPFLYAGVIYGIVAGSIAWGLVALARASLAPAALRLAAAYGSQFTLQGPSLRELGILLLAGMALGWLGAWIAAARQIARIEPRTA
;
A
#
# COMPACT_ATOMS: atom_id res chain seq x y z
N MET A 1 -26.73 -21.75 31.31
CA MET A 1 -25.80 -20.99 30.42
C MET A 1 -26.00 -21.29 28.94
N ALA A 2 -26.14 -22.59 28.50
CA ALA A 2 -26.34 -22.93 27.09
C ALA A 2 -27.60 -22.33 26.44
N ALA A 3 -28.75 -22.28 27.13
CA ALA A 3 -29.98 -21.67 26.61
C ALA A 3 -29.89 -20.14 26.36
N SER A 4 -29.03 -19.43 27.11
CA SER A 4 -28.80 -18.01 26.94
C SER A 4 -27.98 -17.71 25.68
N ILE A 5 -27.00 -18.55 25.33
CA ILE A 5 -26.16 -18.42 24.15
C ILE A 5 -26.96 -18.79 22.89
N SER A 6 -27.74 -19.84 22.90
CA SER A 6 -28.62 -20.26 21.81
C SER A 6 -29.66 -19.15 21.47
N ASN A 7 -30.32 -18.59 22.48
CA ASN A 7 -31.25 -17.48 22.29
C ASN A 7 -30.55 -16.14 21.84
N TRP A 8 -29.29 -15.97 22.19
CA TRP A 8 -28.48 -14.84 21.73
C TRP A 8 -28.14 -14.99 20.23
N ILE A 9 -27.66 -16.18 19.82
CA ILE A 9 -27.35 -16.50 18.41
C ILE A 9 -28.60 -16.41 17.54
N ALA A 10 -29.74 -16.97 17.99
CA ALA A 10 -30.99 -16.91 17.23
C ALA A 10 -31.48 -15.47 17.01
N ARG A 11 -31.38 -14.59 18.02
CA ARG A 11 -31.74 -13.17 17.90
C ARG A 11 -30.84 -12.40 16.94
N HIS A 12 -29.53 -12.70 16.92
CA HIS A 12 -28.60 -12.09 15.96
C HIS A 12 -28.83 -12.63 14.54
N GLY A 13 -29.11 -13.92 14.38
CA GLY A 13 -29.44 -14.54 13.09
C GLY A 13 -30.70 -13.96 12.47
N HIS A 14 -31.78 -13.83 13.24
CA HIS A 14 -33.03 -13.18 12.78
C HIS A 14 -32.82 -11.72 12.38
N ALA A 15 -32.03 -10.96 13.13
CA ALA A 15 -31.72 -9.56 12.80
C ALA A 15 -30.92 -9.46 11.47
N LEU A 16 -29.98 -10.35 11.24
CA LEU A 16 -29.22 -10.42 9.99
C LEU A 16 -30.11 -10.75 8.78
N VAL A 17 -30.92 -11.81 8.89
CA VAL A 17 -31.79 -12.25 7.79
C VAL A 17 -32.84 -11.18 7.45
N SER A 18 -33.44 -10.56 8.48
CA SER A 18 -34.39 -9.46 8.26
C SER A 18 -33.73 -8.24 7.60
N THR A 19 -32.47 -7.93 7.98
CA THR A 19 -31.72 -6.80 7.39
C THR A 19 -31.41 -7.08 5.92
N VAL A 20 -30.97 -8.28 5.55
CA VAL A 20 -30.70 -8.66 4.15
C VAL A 20 -31.97 -8.62 3.31
N GLY A 21 -33.11 -9.10 3.82
CA GLY A 21 -34.41 -9.04 3.15
C GLY A 21 -34.90 -7.61 2.87
N HIS A 22 -34.63 -6.69 3.80
CA HIS A 22 -34.97 -5.28 3.62
C HIS A 22 -34.05 -4.53 2.63
N LEU A 23 -32.75 -4.86 2.62
CA LEU A 23 -31.79 -4.33 1.65
C LEU A 23 -32.23 -4.62 0.20
N GLY A 24 -32.85 -5.77 -0.05
CA GLY A 24 -33.39 -6.12 -1.36
C GLY A 24 -34.62 -5.30 -1.79
N ARG A 25 -35.42 -4.80 -0.85
CA ARG A 25 -36.64 -4.01 -1.16
C ARG A 25 -36.35 -2.55 -1.54
N HIS A 26 -35.25 -1.98 -1.07
CA HIS A 26 -34.78 -0.63 -1.44
C HIS A 26 -33.51 -0.69 -2.29
N GLY A 27 -33.47 -1.60 -3.27
CA GLY A 27 -32.30 -2.00 -4.04
C GLY A 27 -31.50 -0.84 -4.63
N LEU A 28 -32.15 0.18 -5.20
CA LEU A 28 -31.47 1.31 -5.83
C LEU A 28 -30.65 2.14 -4.82
N ALA A 29 -31.27 2.50 -3.68
CA ALA A 29 -30.58 3.30 -2.64
C ALA A 29 -29.43 2.52 -2.00
N THR A 30 -29.63 1.22 -1.76
CA THR A 30 -28.61 0.30 -1.24
C THR A 30 -27.44 0.19 -2.21
N VAL A 31 -27.72 -0.09 -3.50
CA VAL A 31 -26.69 -0.23 -4.54
C VAL A 31 -25.90 1.08 -4.68
N LEU A 32 -26.57 2.22 -4.73
CA LEU A 32 -25.90 3.52 -4.83
C LEU A 32 -25.00 3.80 -3.62
N THR A 33 -25.50 3.53 -2.41
CA THR A 33 -24.72 3.72 -1.16
C THR A 33 -23.47 2.82 -1.17
N VAL A 34 -23.63 1.54 -1.49
CA VAL A 34 -22.53 0.56 -1.55
C VAL A 34 -21.55 0.89 -2.66
N ALA A 35 -22.04 1.33 -3.83
CA ALA A 35 -21.18 1.74 -4.94
C ALA A 35 -20.32 2.96 -4.57
N VAL A 36 -20.92 4.00 -3.99
CA VAL A 36 -20.18 5.20 -3.54
C VAL A 36 -19.16 4.83 -2.46
N MET A 37 -19.52 4.01 -1.48
CA MET A 37 -18.60 3.50 -0.47
C MET A 37 -17.47 2.67 -1.09
N GLY A 38 -17.80 1.78 -2.03
CA GLY A 38 -16.84 0.95 -2.73
C GLY A 38 -15.82 1.79 -3.51
N LEU A 39 -16.27 2.80 -4.25
CA LEU A 39 -15.40 3.74 -4.95
C LEU A 39 -14.52 4.55 -3.97
N ALA A 40 -15.11 5.03 -2.87
CA ALA A 40 -14.36 5.78 -1.86
C ALA A 40 -13.27 4.93 -1.18
N LEU A 41 -13.51 3.64 -0.95
CA LEU A 41 -12.52 2.71 -0.39
C LEU A 41 -11.52 2.21 -1.45
N ALA A 42 -11.92 2.13 -2.72
CA ALA A 42 -11.06 1.68 -3.81
C ALA A 42 -9.91 2.66 -4.08
N LEU A 43 -10.14 3.97 -3.96
CA LEU A 43 -9.12 4.99 -4.28
C LEU A 43 -7.89 4.90 -3.35
N PRO A 44 -8.00 4.89 -2.01
CA PRO A 44 -6.83 4.71 -1.15
C PRO A 44 -6.12 3.37 -1.38
N LEU A 45 -6.86 2.29 -1.65
CA LEU A 45 -6.27 1.00 -1.99
C LEU A 45 -5.49 1.08 -3.30
N ALA A 46 -6.09 1.66 -4.36
CA ALA A 46 -5.44 1.81 -5.66
C ALA A 46 -4.15 2.63 -5.55
N LEU A 47 -4.18 3.74 -4.80
CA LEU A 47 -3.00 4.56 -4.54
C LEU A 47 -1.93 3.80 -3.75
N ASN A 48 -2.32 3.01 -2.74
CA ASN A 48 -1.38 2.18 -1.98
C ASN A 48 -0.72 1.12 -2.87
N VAL A 49 -1.50 0.44 -3.71
CA VAL A 49 -1.01 -0.54 -4.70
C VAL A 49 -0.09 0.14 -5.70
N LEU A 50 -0.43 1.34 -6.17
CA LEU A 50 0.41 2.13 -7.08
C LEU A 50 1.76 2.48 -6.43
N VAL A 51 1.75 3.03 -5.21
CA VAL A 51 3.00 3.37 -4.47
C VAL A 51 3.88 2.14 -4.30
N ARG A 52 3.29 0.98 -3.99
CA ARG A 52 4.03 -0.28 -3.88
C ARG A 52 4.62 -0.70 -5.23
N ASN A 53 3.85 -0.68 -6.30
CA ASN A 53 4.34 -1.02 -7.63
C ASN A 53 5.43 -0.07 -8.12
N VAL A 54 5.31 1.23 -7.84
CA VAL A 54 6.37 2.20 -8.13
C VAL A 54 7.64 1.86 -7.35
N ARG A 55 7.51 1.52 -6.06
CA ARG A 55 8.65 1.10 -5.24
C ARG A 55 9.29 -0.20 -5.78
N ASP A 56 8.49 -1.19 -6.17
CA ASP A 56 8.99 -2.47 -6.69
C ASP A 56 9.60 -2.30 -8.08
N ALA A 57 9.00 -1.49 -8.94
CA ALA A 57 9.57 -1.14 -10.25
C ALA A 57 10.92 -0.41 -10.12
N THR A 58 11.05 0.44 -9.09
CA THR A 58 12.31 1.14 -8.78
C THR A 58 13.26 0.28 -7.94
N GLY A 59 12.80 -0.82 -7.36
CA GLY A 59 13.64 -1.82 -6.69
C GLY A 59 14.57 -2.56 -7.65
N ASP A 60 14.17 -2.75 -8.92
CA ASP A 60 15.09 -3.16 -10.00
C ASP A 60 16.08 -2.05 -10.38
N PHE A 61 15.71 -0.77 -10.16
CA PHE A 61 16.65 0.37 -10.14
C PHE A 61 17.52 0.41 -8.86
N SER A 62 17.44 -0.57 -7.97
CA SER A 62 18.47 -0.75 -6.93
C SER A 62 19.83 -1.12 -7.52
N GLU A 63 19.90 -1.41 -8.83
CA GLU A 63 21.14 -1.32 -9.59
C GLU A 63 21.73 0.10 -9.57
N ALA A 64 20.87 1.13 -9.56
CA ALA A 64 21.27 2.54 -9.43
C ALA A 64 21.53 3.01 -8.00
N VAL A 65 21.05 2.30 -6.97
CA VAL A 65 21.32 2.58 -5.54
C VAL A 65 22.49 1.74 -5.04
N GLY A 66 23.44 1.44 -5.92
CA GLY A 66 24.70 0.81 -5.56
C GLY A 66 25.69 1.80 -4.93
N LEU A 67 26.52 1.31 -3.99
CA LEU A 67 27.74 2.00 -3.66
C LEU A 67 28.82 1.58 -4.66
N SER A 68 29.38 2.57 -5.37
CA SER A 68 30.53 2.34 -6.23
C SER A 68 31.80 2.65 -5.42
N VAL A 69 32.55 1.60 -5.13
CA VAL A 69 33.82 1.69 -4.41
C VAL A 69 34.94 1.70 -5.43
N TYR A 70 35.65 2.81 -5.54
CA TYR A 70 36.80 2.95 -6.41
C TYR A 70 38.04 2.59 -5.64
N PHE A 71 38.78 1.60 -6.17
CA PHE A 71 40.06 1.22 -5.57
C PHE A 71 41.19 2.13 -6.07
N LYS A 72 42.25 2.22 -5.27
CA LYS A 72 43.46 2.92 -5.66
C LYS A 72 44.10 2.24 -6.88
N PRO A 73 44.78 2.99 -7.78
CA PRO A 73 45.36 2.43 -8.99
C PRO A 73 46.36 1.27 -8.76
N GLU A 74 47.00 1.28 -7.59
CA GLU A 74 47.99 0.27 -7.19
C GLU A 74 47.36 -1.07 -6.78
N VAL A 75 46.06 -1.14 -6.62
CA VAL A 75 45.36 -2.35 -6.18
C VAL A 75 45.22 -3.32 -7.32
N SER A 76 45.89 -4.47 -7.18
CA SER A 76 45.81 -5.54 -8.19
C SER A 76 44.38 -6.12 -8.26
N GLU A 77 44.02 -6.62 -9.45
CA GLU A 77 42.73 -7.27 -9.68
C GLU A 77 42.49 -8.44 -8.70
N GLN A 78 43.55 -9.21 -8.39
CA GLN A 78 43.47 -10.34 -7.47
C GLN A 78 43.08 -9.86 -6.05
N LYS A 79 43.67 -8.76 -5.56
CA LYS A 79 43.33 -8.15 -4.28
C LYS A 79 41.92 -7.58 -4.27
N ALA A 80 41.52 -6.91 -5.37
CA ALA A 80 40.17 -6.39 -5.55
C ALA A 80 39.12 -7.51 -5.51
N ARG A 81 39.37 -8.68 -6.14
CA ARG A 81 38.48 -9.85 -6.06
C ARG A 81 38.34 -10.39 -4.64
N GLN A 82 39.45 -10.42 -3.87
CA GLN A 82 39.39 -10.85 -2.47
C GLN A 82 38.55 -9.90 -1.63
N LEU A 83 38.70 -8.58 -1.80
CA LEU A 83 37.92 -7.56 -1.11
C LEU A 83 36.45 -7.63 -1.51
N ALA A 84 36.14 -7.91 -2.78
CA ALA A 84 34.77 -8.12 -3.26
C ALA A 84 34.09 -9.30 -2.55
N LYS A 85 34.82 -10.40 -2.38
CA LYS A 85 34.32 -11.56 -1.62
C LYS A 85 34.05 -11.21 -0.17
N THR A 86 34.99 -10.52 0.50
CA THR A 86 34.84 -10.07 1.90
C THR A 86 33.64 -9.13 2.06
N ALA A 87 33.42 -8.22 1.08
CA ALA A 87 32.25 -7.37 1.09
C ALA A 87 30.95 -8.17 0.96
N GLY A 88 30.92 -9.13 0.03
CA GLY A 88 29.72 -9.95 -0.23
C GLY A 88 29.29 -10.86 0.94
N GLU A 89 30.23 -11.21 1.82
CA GLU A 89 29.94 -12.02 3.03
C GLU A 89 29.37 -11.18 4.17
N ARG A 90 29.32 -9.86 4.06
CA ARG A 90 28.83 -8.97 5.11
C ARG A 90 27.30 -8.92 5.12
N ALA A 91 26.73 -9.02 6.32
CA ALA A 91 25.28 -8.82 6.52
C ALA A 91 24.85 -7.42 6.04
N GLY A 92 23.71 -7.35 5.35
CA GLY A 92 23.19 -6.11 4.76
C GLY A 92 23.68 -5.84 3.33
N ILE A 93 24.50 -6.71 2.73
CA ILE A 93 24.90 -6.64 1.31
C ILE A 93 24.20 -7.79 0.56
N ALA A 94 23.44 -7.45 -0.48
CA ALA A 94 22.78 -8.42 -1.34
C ALA A 94 23.73 -8.98 -2.41
N SER A 95 24.61 -8.13 -2.97
CA SER A 95 25.65 -8.53 -3.92
C SER A 95 26.82 -7.55 -3.92
N ALA A 96 28.01 -8.07 -4.22
CA ALA A 96 29.23 -7.30 -4.40
C ALA A 96 29.91 -7.80 -5.68
N THR A 97 29.88 -6.99 -6.73
CA THR A 97 30.37 -7.34 -8.07
C THR A 97 31.59 -6.49 -8.41
N LEU A 98 32.69 -7.15 -8.71
CA LEU A 98 33.91 -6.45 -9.18
C LEU A 98 33.79 -6.16 -10.68
N ILE A 99 33.94 -4.90 -11.03
CA ILE A 99 34.13 -4.42 -12.40
C ILE A 99 35.62 -4.12 -12.55
N THR A 100 36.31 -4.93 -13.34
CA THR A 100 37.75 -4.73 -13.54
C THR A 100 38.03 -3.50 -14.41
N ALA A 101 39.21 -2.90 -14.28
CA ALA A 101 39.63 -1.77 -15.09
C ALA A 101 39.50 -2.06 -16.63
N THR A 102 39.75 -3.29 -17.02
CA THR A 102 39.62 -3.74 -18.43
C THR A 102 38.14 -3.80 -18.86
N GLN A 103 37.26 -4.32 -18.01
CA GLN A 103 35.81 -4.35 -18.26
C GLN A 103 35.21 -2.94 -18.29
N ALA A 104 35.60 -2.10 -17.34
CA ALA A 104 35.17 -0.70 -17.29
C ALA A 104 35.56 0.07 -18.55
N LEU A 105 36.77 -0.16 -19.07
CA LEU A 105 37.24 0.45 -20.32
C LEU A 105 36.43 -0.03 -21.52
N ALA A 106 36.15 -1.33 -21.60
CA ALA A 106 35.37 -1.91 -22.70
C ALA A 106 33.94 -1.35 -22.71
N GLU A 107 33.33 -1.28 -21.56
CA GLU A 107 31.97 -0.72 -21.41
C GLU A 107 31.93 0.76 -21.73
N PHE A 108 32.89 1.54 -21.22
CA PHE A 108 33.00 2.96 -21.51
C PHE A 108 33.19 3.23 -23.01
N ARG A 109 34.01 2.43 -23.70
CA ARG A 109 34.18 2.52 -25.18
C ARG A 109 32.88 2.27 -25.94
N ALA A 110 32.08 1.30 -25.47
CA ALA A 110 30.81 0.93 -26.12
C ALA A 110 29.71 2.01 -25.93
N GLN A 111 29.70 2.68 -24.78
CA GLN A 111 28.58 3.53 -24.38
C GLN A 111 28.86 5.04 -24.45
N SER A 112 30.12 5.48 -24.28
CA SER A 112 30.43 6.90 -24.13
C SER A 112 30.58 7.67 -25.43
N GLY A 113 30.79 7.00 -26.58
CA GLY A 113 31.15 7.66 -27.86
C GLY A 113 32.57 8.28 -27.90
N PHE A 114 33.36 8.19 -26.81
CA PHE A 114 34.71 8.72 -26.68
C PHE A 114 35.80 7.67 -26.92
N GLY A 115 35.47 6.55 -27.57
CA GLY A 115 36.44 5.44 -27.82
C GLY A 115 37.74 5.90 -28.47
N ALA A 116 37.67 6.76 -29.49
CA ALA A 116 38.84 7.27 -30.18
C ALA A 116 39.77 8.14 -29.29
N ALA A 117 39.22 8.84 -28.31
CA ALA A 117 40.01 9.65 -27.38
C ALA A 117 40.77 8.75 -26.37
N LEU A 118 40.16 7.62 -25.98
CA LEU A 118 40.79 6.64 -25.08
C LEU A 118 41.92 5.88 -25.74
N ASP A 119 41.88 5.65 -27.07
CA ASP A 119 42.93 5.00 -27.81
C ASP A 119 44.23 5.85 -27.91
N ALA A 120 44.13 7.14 -27.62
CA ALA A 120 45.27 8.04 -27.56
C ALA A 120 46.01 8.01 -26.18
N LEU A 121 45.47 7.31 -25.18
CA LEU A 121 46.10 7.18 -23.87
C LEU A 121 47.04 5.98 -23.83
N PRO A 122 48.26 6.11 -23.28
CA PRO A 122 49.25 5.04 -23.23
C PRO A 122 48.81 3.90 -22.30
N ASP A 123 48.05 4.21 -21.24
CA ASP A 123 47.61 3.24 -20.25
C ASP A 123 46.11 3.45 -19.93
N ASN A 124 45.49 2.39 -19.40
CA ASN A 124 44.10 2.47 -18.95
C ASN A 124 44.00 3.34 -17.70
N PRO A 125 43.31 4.51 -17.76
CA PRO A 125 43.21 5.39 -16.61
C PRO A 125 42.12 4.96 -15.60
N LEU A 126 41.31 3.94 -15.93
CA LEU A 126 40.18 3.55 -15.08
C LEU A 126 40.66 2.58 -13.99
N PRO A 127 40.26 2.80 -12.74
CA PRO A 127 40.54 1.90 -11.63
C PRO A 127 39.60 0.67 -11.65
N ASN A 128 39.96 -0.32 -10.85
CA ASN A 128 38.99 -1.37 -10.49
C ASN A 128 37.87 -0.79 -9.62
N VAL A 129 36.63 -1.17 -9.88
CA VAL A 129 35.46 -0.67 -9.20
C VAL A 129 34.68 -1.84 -8.59
N LEU A 130 34.34 -1.74 -7.31
CA LEU A 130 33.46 -2.69 -6.66
C LEU A 130 32.06 -2.08 -6.55
N SER A 131 31.12 -2.66 -7.31
CA SER A 131 29.71 -2.32 -7.22
C SER A 131 29.05 -3.13 -6.10
N ILE A 132 28.60 -2.45 -5.08
CA ILE A 132 27.93 -3.05 -3.90
C ILE A 132 26.44 -2.72 -3.95
N ARG A 133 25.62 -3.75 -3.92
CA ARG A 133 24.17 -3.63 -3.79
C ARG A 133 23.76 -3.96 -2.36
N PRO A 134 23.20 -3.01 -1.61
CA PRO A 134 22.68 -3.29 -0.26
C PRO A 134 21.44 -4.19 -0.31
N ALA A 135 21.22 -4.94 0.75
CA ALA A 135 19.98 -5.70 0.92
C ALA A 135 18.79 -4.73 1.14
N PRO A 136 17.57 -5.09 0.72
CA PRO A 136 16.40 -4.19 0.80
C PRO A 136 16.08 -3.69 2.23
N ASP A 137 16.39 -4.49 3.24
CA ASP A 137 16.24 -4.19 4.66
C ASP A 137 17.38 -3.30 5.21
N ALA A 138 18.52 -3.24 4.50
CA ALA A 138 19.69 -2.42 4.84
C ALA A 138 19.84 -1.16 3.95
N ALA A 139 18.83 -0.80 3.17
CA ALA A 139 18.86 0.33 2.24
C ALA A 139 18.36 1.67 2.84
N SER A 140 18.25 1.79 4.17
CA SER A 140 17.92 3.08 4.80
C SER A 140 19.09 4.07 4.69
N PRO A 141 18.83 5.39 4.62
CA PRO A 141 19.90 6.38 4.47
C PRO A 141 20.99 6.30 5.56
N SER A 142 20.63 6.00 6.80
CA SER A 142 21.58 5.83 7.91
C SER A 142 22.43 4.58 7.77
N GLN A 143 21.87 3.48 7.30
CA GLN A 143 22.58 2.22 7.08
C GLN A 143 23.52 2.32 5.86
N LEU A 144 23.10 3.01 4.81
CA LEU A 144 23.95 3.28 3.63
C LEU A 144 25.16 4.15 4.00
N GLU A 145 24.97 5.16 4.86
CA GLU A 145 26.08 6.00 5.33
C GLU A 145 27.04 5.23 6.24
N ALA A 146 26.51 4.35 7.11
CA ALA A 146 27.33 3.46 7.93
C ALA A 146 28.13 2.47 7.05
N LEU A 147 27.53 1.92 5.99
CA LEU A 147 28.20 1.05 5.04
C LEU A 147 29.28 1.80 4.26
N ARG A 148 28.95 3.02 3.79
CA ARG A 148 29.92 3.90 3.13
C ARG A 148 31.13 4.19 4.01
N SER A 149 30.91 4.57 5.27
CA SER A 149 31.98 4.86 6.22
C SER A 149 32.87 3.63 6.48
N TYR A 150 32.26 2.45 6.56
CA TYR A 150 32.99 1.19 6.70
C TYR A 150 33.89 0.90 5.51
N LEU A 151 33.40 1.08 4.27
CA LEU A 151 34.15 0.82 3.05
C LEU A 151 35.27 1.85 2.84
N LEU A 152 35.05 3.11 3.20
CA LEU A 152 36.07 4.16 3.20
C LEU A 152 37.23 3.91 4.17
N ALA A 153 37.00 3.12 5.23
CA ALA A 153 38.05 2.76 6.17
C ALA A 153 39.04 1.72 5.61
N TRP A 154 38.78 1.14 4.45
CA TRP A 154 39.70 0.20 3.82
C TRP A 154 40.91 0.94 3.19
N PRO A 155 42.14 0.53 3.49
CA PRO A 155 43.34 1.20 2.96
C PRO A 155 43.45 1.21 1.44
N GLU A 156 42.86 0.21 0.79
CA GLU A 156 42.86 0.00 -0.66
C GLU A 156 41.82 0.88 -1.40
N VAL A 157 40.90 1.49 -0.66
CA VAL A 157 39.83 2.30 -1.24
C VAL A 157 40.30 3.74 -1.41
N ASP A 158 40.07 4.30 -2.58
CA ASP A 158 40.30 5.70 -2.90
C ASP A 158 39.04 6.54 -2.58
N SER A 159 37.90 6.12 -3.11
CA SER A 159 36.62 6.81 -2.89
C SER A 159 35.45 5.86 -2.91
N VAL A 160 34.38 6.24 -2.21
CA VAL A 160 33.09 5.54 -2.23
C VAL A 160 32.04 6.53 -2.68
N GLN A 161 31.50 6.30 -3.87
CA GLN A 161 30.40 7.10 -4.39
C GLN A 161 29.07 6.42 -4.03
N LEU A 162 28.21 7.18 -3.39
CA LEU A 162 26.83 6.85 -3.12
C LEU A 162 26.00 7.95 -3.78
N ASP A 163 25.09 7.59 -4.67
CA ASP A 163 24.14 8.57 -5.20
C ASP A 163 23.06 8.88 -4.14
N ARG A 164 23.55 9.50 -3.06
CA ARG A 164 22.78 9.84 -1.87
C ARG A 164 21.63 10.78 -2.19
N ASP A 165 21.87 11.76 -3.05
CA ASP A 165 20.89 12.80 -3.34
C ASP A 165 19.68 12.22 -4.05
N TRP A 166 19.88 11.28 -4.96
CA TRP A 166 18.79 10.60 -5.64
C TRP A 166 17.98 9.73 -4.68
N VAL A 167 18.67 8.93 -3.83
CA VAL A 167 18.02 8.07 -2.82
C VAL A 167 17.17 8.89 -1.84
N LEU A 168 17.72 10.01 -1.35
CA LEU A 168 17.01 10.91 -0.42
C LEU A 168 15.80 11.56 -1.08
N ARG A 169 15.94 12.05 -2.32
CA ARG A 169 14.83 12.65 -3.07
C ARG A 169 13.74 11.62 -3.34
N PHE A 170 14.11 10.42 -3.77
CA PHE A 170 13.15 9.36 -4.06
C PHE A 170 12.40 8.89 -2.80
N SER A 171 13.12 8.67 -1.69
CA SER A 171 12.49 8.30 -0.41
C SER A 171 11.54 9.38 0.10
N ALA A 172 11.89 10.65 -0.05
CA ALA A 172 11.04 11.78 0.30
C ALA A 172 9.75 11.83 -0.56
N ILE A 173 9.86 11.54 -1.87
CA ILE A 173 8.69 11.44 -2.76
C ILE A 173 7.76 10.30 -2.32
N LEU A 174 8.31 9.12 -2.02
CA LEU A 174 7.52 7.98 -1.54
C LEU A 174 6.83 8.27 -0.20
N GLU A 175 7.51 8.96 0.71
CA GLU A 175 6.91 9.38 1.99
C GLU A 175 5.80 10.41 1.77
N LEU A 176 6.00 11.39 0.90
CA LEU A 176 4.97 12.35 0.51
C LEU A 176 3.73 11.63 -0.06
N LEU A 177 3.93 10.69 -0.99
CA LEU A 177 2.84 9.91 -1.57
C LEU A 177 2.08 9.12 -0.50
N ARG A 178 2.77 8.49 0.46
CA ARG A 178 2.13 7.79 1.58
C ARG A 178 1.28 8.73 2.44
N ARG A 179 1.76 9.94 2.71
CA ARG A 179 0.99 10.95 3.47
C ARG A 179 -0.26 11.38 2.69
N VAL A 180 -0.14 11.58 1.38
CA VAL A 180 -1.29 11.89 0.51
C VAL A 180 -2.32 10.75 0.55
N VAL A 181 -1.89 9.49 0.45
CA VAL A 181 -2.78 8.32 0.57
C VAL A 181 -3.50 8.29 1.91
N LEU A 182 -2.79 8.56 3.00
CA LEU A 182 -3.38 8.59 4.35
C LEU A 182 -4.42 9.71 4.48
N ILE A 183 -4.10 10.91 4.01
CA ILE A 183 -5.04 12.05 4.04
C ILE A 183 -6.28 11.71 3.20
N ALA A 184 -6.10 11.18 2.00
CA ALA A 184 -7.22 10.75 1.15
C ALA A 184 -8.07 9.67 1.85
N ALA A 185 -7.45 8.68 2.49
CA ALA A 185 -8.15 7.62 3.22
C ALA A 185 -9.00 8.19 4.38
N VAL A 186 -8.48 9.16 5.13
CA VAL A 186 -9.20 9.82 6.24
C VAL A 186 -10.38 10.65 5.70
N LEU A 187 -10.16 11.46 4.67
CA LEU A 187 -11.22 12.31 4.08
C LEU A 187 -12.33 11.46 3.45
N LEU A 188 -11.97 10.43 2.69
CA LEU A 188 -12.93 9.52 2.08
C LEU A 188 -13.64 8.67 3.12
N GLY A 189 -12.95 8.24 4.18
CA GLY A 189 -13.54 7.56 5.32
C GLY A 189 -14.58 8.42 6.03
N ALA A 190 -14.31 9.70 6.24
CA ALA A 190 -15.29 10.65 6.77
C ALA A 190 -16.50 10.79 5.82
N GLY A 191 -16.27 10.84 4.52
CA GLY A 191 -17.31 10.82 3.50
C GLY A 191 -18.19 9.57 3.56
N VAL A 192 -17.56 8.38 3.72
CA VAL A 192 -18.29 7.10 3.91
C VAL A 192 -19.19 7.16 5.15
N ILE A 193 -18.67 7.64 6.29
CA ILE A 193 -19.47 7.81 7.51
C ILE A 193 -20.68 8.72 7.26
N ALA A 194 -20.49 9.82 6.54
CA ALA A 194 -21.57 10.76 6.21
C ALA A 194 -22.63 10.13 5.28
N VAL A 195 -22.20 9.39 4.24
CA VAL A 195 -23.10 8.72 3.30
C VAL A 195 -23.92 7.63 3.99
N VAL A 196 -23.26 6.75 4.77
CA VAL A 196 -23.97 5.72 5.57
C VAL A 196 -24.91 6.38 6.57
N GLY A 197 -24.42 7.39 7.27
CA GLY A 197 -25.22 8.12 8.23
C GLY A 197 -26.50 8.72 7.62
N ASN A 198 -26.41 9.31 6.43
CA ASN A 198 -27.57 9.84 5.73
C ASN A 198 -28.53 8.72 5.25
N THR A 199 -28.00 7.62 4.72
CA THR A 199 -28.81 6.47 4.28
C THR A 199 -29.58 5.86 5.47
N ILE A 200 -28.91 5.60 6.59
CA ILE A 200 -29.54 5.09 7.82
C ILE A 200 -30.56 6.07 8.40
N ARG A 201 -30.28 7.38 8.35
CA ARG A 201 -31.25 8.39 8.76
C ARG A 201 -32.54 8.30 7.95
N LEU A 202 -32.44 8.21 6.62
CA LEU A 202 -33.61 8.09 5.75
C LEU A 202 -34.37 6.78 6.02
N GLU A 203 -33.67 5.67 6.27
CA GLU A 203 -34.27 4.39 6.60
C GLU A 203 -35.04 4.45 7.93
N ILE A 204 -34.49 5.11 8.96
CA ILE A 204 -35.19 5.34 10.24
C ILE A 204 -36.44 6.19 10.06
N LEU A 205 -36.35 7.23 9.22
CA LEU A 205 -37.50 8.09 8.93
C LEU A 205 -38.62 7.32 8.23
N ASN A 206 -38.27 6.47 7.28
CA ASN A 206 -39.24 5.61 6.54
C ASN A 206 -39.93 4.60 7.48
N ARG A 207 -39.26 4.18 8.56
CA ARG A 207 -39.79 3.22 9.55
C ARG A 207 -40.29 3.90 10.84
N ARG A 208 -40.52 5.20 10.82
CA ARG A 208 -40.82 5.96 12.02
C ARG A 208 -42.03 5.40 12.76
N ALA A 209 -43.12 5.08 12.06
CA ALA A 209 -44.33 4.53 12.68
C ALA A 209 -44.10 3.17 13.38
N GLU A 210 -43.30 2.27 12.74
CA GLU A 210 -42.92 1.00 13.31
C GLU A 210 -42.07 1.16 14.57
N ILE A 211 -41.17 2.14 14.58
CA ILE A 211 -40.31 2.47 15.72
C ILE A 211 -41.14 3.05 16.87
N GLU A 212 -42.10 3.95 16.59
CA GLU A 212 -43.00 4.53 17.59
C GLU A 212 -43.84 3.45 18.26
N VAL A 213 -44.46 2.54 17.51
CA VAL A 213 -45.21 1.40 18.07
C VAL A 213 -44.31 0.52 18.94
N THR A 214 -43.10 0.20 18.45
CA THR A 214 -42.15 -0.63 19.20
C THR A 214 -41.77 0.02 20.54
N LYS A 215 -41.59 1.33 20.57
CA LYS A 215 -41.31 2.08 21.81
C LYS A 215 -42.50 2.12 22.75
N LEU A 216 -43.72 2.27 22.25
CA LEU A 216 -44.95 2.25 23.05
C LEU A 216 -45.18 0.91 23.78
N VAL A 217 -44.75 -0.21 23.15
CA VAL A 217 -44.78 -1.57 23.74
C VAL A 217 -43.60 -1.82 24.68
N GLY A 218 -42.72 -0.84 24.91
CA GLY A 218 -41.58 -0.94 25.84
C GLY A 218 -40.26 -1.32 25.20
N GLY A 219 -40.11 -1.22 23.87
CA GLY A 219 -38.87 -1.48 23.17
C GLY A 219 -37.78 -0.46 23.54
N THR A 220 -36.59 -0.96 23.93
CA THR A 220 -35.46 -0.10 24.30
C THR A 220 -34.79 0.52 23.07
N ASN A 221 -34.15 1.69 23.21
CA ASN A 221 -33.39 2.35 22.14
C ASN A 221 -32.28 1.43 21.59
N ALA A 222 -31.68 0.59 22.43
CA ALA A 222 -30.68 -0.38 22.02
C ALA A 222 -31.24 -1.48 21.10
N PHE A 223 -32.46 -1.92 21.37
CA PHE A 223 -33.18 -2.91 20.56
C PHE A 223 -33.50 -2.35 19.18
N VAL A 224 -34.08 -1.16 19.13
CA VAL A 224 -34.48 -0.46 17.90
C VAL A 224 -33.25 -0.14 17.02
N ARG A 225 -32.08 0.14 17.62
CA ARG A 225 -30.87 0.51 16.88
C ARG A 225 -30.17 -0.67 16.20
N ARG A 226 -30.27 -1.90 16.74
CA ARG A 226 -29.52 -3.07 16.26
C ARG A 226 -29.63 -3.33 14.76
N PRO A 227 -30.81 -3.37 14.12
CA PRO A 227 -30.92 -3.64 12.68
C PRO A 227 -30.13 -2.67 11.82
N PHE A 228 -30.12 -1.40 12.17
CA PHE A 228 -29.40 -0.34 11.45
C PHE A 228 -27.88 -0.49 11.59
N LEU A 229 -27.38 -0.97 12.74
CA LEU A 229 -25.96 -1.26 12.93
C LEU A 229 -25.51 -2.42 12.04
N TYR A 230 -26.32 -3.47 11.94
CA TYR A 230 -26.05 -4.58 11.01
C TYR A 230 -26.07 -4.15 9.55
N ALA A 231 -27.02 -3.30 9.16
CA ALA A 231 -27.06 -2.73 7.82
C ALA A 231 -25.75 -1.98 7.49
N GLY A 232 -25.27 -1.15 8.41
CA GLY A 232 -24.00 -0.44 8.25
C GLY A 232 -22.79 -1.39 8.09
N VAL A 233 -22.73 -2.45 8.90
CA VAL A 233 -21.68 -3.50 8.76
C VAL A 233 -21.75 -4.19 7.42
N ILE A 234 -22.95 -4.60 6.97
CA ILE A 234 -23.15 -5.26 5.67
C ILE A 234 -22.75 -4.33 4.53
N TYR A 235 -23.15 -3.06 4.56
CA TYR A 235 -22.70 -2.06 3.59
C TYR A 235 -21.18 -1.99 3.51
N GLY A 236 -20.50 -1.97 4.68
CA GLY A 236 -19.05 -1.94 4.77
C GLY A 236 -18.38 -3.18 4.17
N ILE A 237 -18.90 -4.38 4.43
CA ILE A 237 -18.38 -5.63 3.87
C ILE A 237 -18.51 -5.65 2.35
N VAL A 238 -19.70 -5.35 1.84
CA VAL A 238 -19.96 -5.38 0.39
C VAL A 238 -19.14 -4.29 -0.32
N ALA A 239 -19.08 -3.09 0.23
CA ALA A 239 -18.27 -2.00 -0.31
C ALA A 239 -16.77 -2.34 -0.31
N GLY A 240 -16.24 -2.92 0.77
CA GLY A 240 -14.85 -3.38 0.83
C GLY A 240 -14.52 -4.45 -0.20
N SER A 241 -15.45 -5.41 -0.42
CA SER A 241 -15.30 -6.44 -1.45
C SER A 241 -15.31 -5.84 -2.86
N ILE A 242 -16.21 -4.90 -3.12
CA ILE A 242 -16.28 -4.17 -4.40
C ILE A 242 -15.00 -3.36 -4.62
N ALA A 243 -14.52 -2.64 -3.61
CA ALA A 243 -13.29 -1.86 -3.68
C ALA A 243 -12.09 -2.73 -4.08
N TRP A 244 -11.92 -3.86 -3.42
CA TRP A 244 -10.86 -4.82 -3.75
C TRP A 244 -11.02 -5.37 -5.18
N GLY A 245 -12.25 -5.76 -5.56
CA GLY A 245 -12.55 -6.26 -6.89
C GLY A 245 -12.28 -5.24 -8.00
N LEU A 246 -12.62 -3.96 -7.78
CA LEU A 246 -12.34 -2.87 -8.73
C LEU A 246 -10.85 -2.67 -8.95
N VAL A 247 -10.04 -2.69 -7.88
CA VAL A 247 -8.59 -2.55 -8.00
C VAL A 247 -7.96 -3.78 -8.64
N ALA A 248 -8.45 -4.98 -8.33
CA ALA A 248 -8.01 -6.22 -8.98
C ALA A 248 -8.32 -6.22 -10.47
N LEU A 249 -9.51 -5.75 -10.87
CA LEU A 249 -9.92 -5.62 -12.27
C LEU A 249 -9.07 -4.57 -13.00
N ALA A 250 -8.85 -3.41 -12.38
CA ALA A 250 -7.98 -2.37 -12.93
C ALA A 250 -6.56 -2.90 -13.16
N ARG A 251 -5.99 -3.64 -12.19
CA ARG A 251 -4.69 -4.31 -12.36
C ARG A 251 -4.72 -5.29 -13.52
N ALA A 252 -5.74 -6.13 -13.63
CA ALA A 252 -5.84 -7.13 -14.70
C ALA A 252 -5.89 -6.48 -16.08
N SER A 253 -6.57 -5.34 -16.22
CA SER A 253 -6.65 -4.58 -17.48
C SER A 253 -5.32 -3.88 -17.84
N LEU A 254 -4.54 -3.43 -16.85
CA LEU A 254 -3.27 -2.74 -17.05
C LEU A 254 -2.07 -3.69 -17.21
N ALA A 255 -2.16 -4.91 -16.67
CA ALA A 255 -1.04 -5.86 -16.65
C ALA A 255 -0.43 -6.15 -18.04
N PRO A 256 -1.22 -6.36 -19.13
CA PRO A 256 -0.62 -6.63 -20.44
C PRO A 256 0.16 -5.44 -21.01
N ALA A 257 -0.26 -4.20 -20.71
CA ALA A 257 0.45 -3.00 -21.14
C ALA A 257 1.74 -2.80 -20.32
N ALA A 258 1.68 -3.04 -19.00
CA ALA A 258 2.83 -2.99 -18.12
C ALA A 258 3.90 -4.02 -18.50
N LEU A 259 3.51 -5.25 -18.83
CA LEU A 259 4.45 -6.29 -19.27
C LEU A 259 5.13 -5.91 -20.59
N ARG A 260 4.40 -5.35 -21.56
CA ARG A 260 5.00 -4.89 -22.85
C ARG A 260 5.99 -3.76 -22.61
N LEU A 261 5.68 -2.83 -21.71
CA LEU A 261 6.57 -1.74 -21.35
C LEU A 261 7.82 -2.27 -20.67
N ALA A 262 7.69 -3.16 -19.68
CA ALA A 262 8.81 -3.78 -18.98
C ALA A 262 9.74 -4.53 -19.96
N ALA A 263 9.18 -5.30 -20.89
CA ALA A 263 9.95 -6.01 -21.90
C ALA A 263 10.72 -5.06 -22.85
N ALA A 264 10.14 -3.90 -23.20
CA ALA A 264 10.81 -2.90 -24.04
C ALA A 264 12.04 -2.27 -23.35
N TYR A 265 12.06 -2.26 -22.01
CA TYR A 265 13.20 -1.78 -21.20
C TYR A 265 14.07 -2.92 -20.64
N GLY A 266 13.87 -4.16 -21.08
CA GLY A 266 14.62 -5.32 -20.58
C GLY A 266 14.37 -5.65 -19.10
N SER A 267 13.31 -5.11 -18.49
CA SER A 267 12.96 -5.33 -17.10
C SER A 267 12.03 -6.54 -16.94
N GLN A 268 12.19 -7.27 -15.83
CA GLN A 268 11.28 -8.38 -15.43
C GLN A 268 10.14 -7.91 -14.52
N PHE A 269 9.90 -6.61 -14.46
CA PHE A 269 8.85 -6.05 -13.60
C PHE A 269 7.48 -6.62 -13.94
N THR A 270 6.76 -7.05 -12.90
CA THR A 270 5.37 -7.51 -12.99
C THR A 270 4.46 -6.67 -12.12
N LEU A 271 3.37 -6.15 -12.71
CA LEU A 271 2.41 -5.33 -11.99
C LEU A 271 1.71 -6.17 -10.90
N GLN A 272 1.94 -5.81 -9.65
CA GLN A 272 1.32 -6.49 -8.50
C GLN A 272 -0.09 -6.00 -8.25
N GLY A 273 -0.98 -6.92 -7.87
CA GLY A 273 -2.36 -6.62 -7.52
C GLY A 273 -2.57 -6.43 -6.01
N PRO A 274 -3.82 -6.14 -5.60
CA PRO A 274 -4.15 -6.08 -4.19
C PRO A 274 -4.08 -7.49 -3.57
N SER A 275 -3.46 -7.60 -2.40
CA SER A 275 -3.27 -8.84 -1.66
C SER A 275 -4.52 -9.23 -0.86
N LEU A 276 -4.60 -10.50 -0.42
CA LEU A 276 -5.65 -10.97 0.49
C LEU A 276 -5.58 -10.28 1.87
N ARG A 277 -4.38 -9.87 2.30
CA ARG A 277 -4.21 -9.08 3.52
C ARG A 277 -4.90 -7.72 3.39
N GLU A 278 -4.77 -7.07 2.24
CA GLU A 278 -5.44 -5.80 1.96
C GLU A 278 -6.95 -5.96 1.88
N LEU A 279 -7.45 -7.08 1.35
CA LEU A 279 -8.87 -7.42 1.44
C LEU A 279 -9.34 -7.47 2.89
N GLY A 280 -8.62 -8.18 3.76
CA GLY A 280 -8.95 -8.25 5.19
C GLY A 280 -8.99 -6.87 5.85
N ILE A 281 -8.01 -6.02 5.58
CA ILE A 281 -7.96 -4.64 6.08
C ILE A 281 -9.15 -3.81 5.57
N LEU A 282 -9.49 -3.92 4.28
CA LEU A 282 -10.63 -3.21 3.70
C LEU A 282 -11.97 -3.66 4.31
N LEU A 283 -12.15 -4.97 4.52
CA LEU A 283 -13.36 -5.49 5.15
C LEU A 283 -13.49 -4.97 6.57
N LEU A 284 -12.43 -4.99 7.36
CA LEU A 284 -12.42 -4.46 8.72
C LEU A 284 -12.66 -2.95 8.77
N ALA A 285 -11.97 -2.20 7.91
CA ALA A 285 -12.15 -0.74 7.81
C ALA A 285 -13.57 -0.38 7.34
N GLY A 286 -14.07 -1.06 6.30
CA GLY A 286 -15.43 -0.88 5.80
C GLY A 286 -16.49 -1.17 6.86
N MET A 287 -16.36 -2.29 7.59
CA MET A 287 -17.23 -2.64 8.71
C MET A 287 -17.20 -1.56 9.80
N ALA A 288 -16.02 -1.10 10.19
CA ALA A 288 -15.87 -0.06 11.22
C ALA A 288 -16.51 1.27 10.80
N LEU A 289 -16.24 1.73 9.57
CA LEU A 289 -16.80 2.96 9.03
C LEU A 289 -18.32 2.88 8.87
N GLY A 290 -18.82 1.76 8.33
CA GLY A 290 -20.25 1.52 8.19
C GLY A 290 -20.97 1.45 9.53
N TRP A 291 -20.39 0.74 10.50
CA TRP A 291 -20.92 0.68 11.86
C TRP A 291 -20.93 2.05 12.54
N LEU A 292 -19.83 2.82 12.45
CA LEU A 292 -19.74 4.17 13.01
C LEU A 292 -20.77 5.12 12.40
N GLY A 293 -20.93 5.13 11.08
CA GLY A 293 -21.92 5.94 10.39
C GLY A 293 -23.34 5.59 10.82
N ALA A 294 -23.66 4.31 10.86
CA ALA A 294 -24.95 3.81 11.32
C ALA A 294 -25.19 4.14 12.81
N TRP A 295 -24.19 4.00 13.65
CA TRP A 295 -24.28 4.29 15.08
C TRP A 295 -24.58 5.77 15.34
N ILE A 296 -23.84 6.68 14.69
CA ILE A 296 -24.03 8.14 14.83
C ILE A 296 -25.43 8.54 14.38
N ALA A 297 -25.89 8.04 13.21
CA ALA A 297 -27.19 8.35 12.67
C ALA A 297 -28.33 7.81 13.56
N ALA A 298 -28.23 6.53 13.92
CA ALA A 298 -29.25 5.89 14.77
C ALA A 298 -29.32 6.50 16.17
N ALA A 299 -28.17 6.81 16.79
CA ALA A 299 -28.16 7.45 18.10
C ALA A 299 -28.88 8.83 18.10
N ARG A 300 -28.61 9.66 17.09
CA ARG A 300 -29.20 10.98 16.95
C ARG A 300 -30.68 10.95 16.56
N GLN A 301 -31.06 10.05 15.65
CA GLN A 301 -32.42 10.06 15.09
C GLN A 301 -33.42 9.36 16.00
N ILE A 302 -33.05 8.24 16.65
CA ILE A 302 -33.94 7.50 17.55
C ILE A 302 -34.25 8.30 18.82
N ALA A 303 -33.32 9.12 19.32
CA ALA A 303 -33.55 10.02 20.44
C ALA A 303 -34.58 11.11 20.14
N ARG A 304 -34.74 11.47 18.85
CA ARG A 304 -35.75 12.48 18.42
C ARG A 304 -37.17 11.91 18.25
N ILE A 305 -37.31 10.58 18.25
CA ILE A 305 -38.58 9.85 18.11
C ILE A 305 -39.11 9.47 19.52
N GLU A 306 -38.77 10.17 20.58
CA GLU A 306 -39.38 9.93 21.88
C GLU A 306 -40.85 10.38 21.86
N PRO A 307 -41.81 9.51 22.25
CA PRO A 307 -43.19 9.93 22.43
C PRO A 307 -43.21 11.06 23.48
N ARG A 308 -43.65 12.25 23.10
CA ARG A 308 -43.98 13.27 24.09
C ARG A 308 -45.18 12.72 24.84
N THR A 309 -44.98 12.21 26.06
CA THR A 309 -46.05 11.99 27.00
C THR A 309 -46.62 13.35 27.28
N ALA A 310 -47.83 13.59 26.74
CA ALA A 310 -48.67 14.72 27.08
C ALA A 310 -49.14 14.59 28.53
#